data_777121c489874ef46ed76aaad1c1b559
#
_entry.id   777121c489874ef46ed76aaad1c1b559
#
_cell.length_a   1.000
_cell.length_b   1.000
_cell.length_c   1.000
_cell.angle_alpha   90.00
_cell.angle_beta   90.00
_cell.angle_gamma   90.00
#
_symmetry.space_group_name_H-M   'P 1'
#
loop_
_entity.id
_entity.type
_entity.pdbx_description
1 polymer ?
#
loop_
_entity_poly.entity_id
_entity_poly.type
_entity_poly.pdbx_seq_one_letter_code
_entity_poly.pdbx_strand_id
1 'polypeptide(L)'
;MRRPAIALVVILLGLGLITGGLAWLLDSPKPPAGASHVERLYLGLCATCHGADGRGSWRAALFLIRPGKLAEAARGEHTEQYRFDIVKGGGAPLGRPGMPAFGASLSDDDIRTLVAYIQNLGRMAASGRAGS
;
A
#
# COMPACT_ATOMS: atom_id res chain seq x y z
N MET A 1 -17.89 46.59 1.70
CA MET A 1 -18.56 45.25 1.73
C MET A 1 -17.92 44.22 0.78
N ARG A 2 -17.16 44.57 -0.30
CA ARG A 2 -16.52 43.58 -1.23
C ARG A 2 -15.31 42.84 -0.65
N ARG A 3 -14.48 43.51 0.19
CA ARG A 3 -13.25 42.91 0.76
C ARG A 3 -13.48 41.66 1.63
N PRO A 4 -14.44 41.65 2.59
CA PRO A 4 -14.69 40.45 3.39
C PRO A 4 -15.28 39.30 2.59
N ALA A 5 -16.08 39.58 1.57
CA ALA A 5 -16.61 38.56 0.68
C ALA A 5 -15.51 37.89 -0.16
N ILE A 6 -14.56 38.67 -0.66
CA ILE A 6 -13.40 38.15 -1.39
C ILE A 6 -12.54 37.28 -0.46
N ALA A 7 -12.26 37.72 0.74
CA ALA A 7 -11.50 36.96 1.72
C ALA A 7 -12.17 35.60 2.05
N LEU A 8 -13.50 35.60 2.25
CA LEU A 8 -14.26 34.39 2.49
C LEU A 8 -14.15 33.40 1.31
N VAL A 9 -14.32 33.87 0.08
CA VAL A 9 -14.20 33.04 -1.12
C VAL A 9 -12.79 32.42 -1.22
N VAL A 10 -11.75 33.21 -1.01
CA VAL A 10 -10.36 32.71 -1.04
C VAL A 10 -10.11 31.63 0.02
N ILE A 11 -10.62 31.82 1.24
CA ILE A 11 -10.51 30.85 2.32
C ILE A 11 -11.24 29.55 1.95
N LEU A 12 -12.47 29.65 1.45
CA LEU A 12 -13.23 28.45 1.06
C LEU A 12 -12.59 27.69 -0.11
N LEU A 13 -12.07 28.40 -1.10
CA LEU A 13 -11.32 27.79 -2.20
C LEU A 13 -10.03 27.11 -1.69
N GLY A 14 -9.28 27.78 -0.82
CA GLY A 14 -8.08 27.22 -0.21
C GLY A 14 -8.38 25.95 0.60
N LEU A 15 -9.44 25.98 1.42
CA LEU A 15 -9.88 24.82 2.18
C LEU A 15 -10.34 23.67 1.27
N GLY A 16 -11.07 23.99 0.21
CA GLY A 16 -11.50 23.02 -0.79
C GLY A 16 -10.32 22.34 -1.52
N LEU A 17 -9.29 23.11 -1.88
CA LEU A 17 -8.08 22.58 -2.49
C LEU A 17 -7.29 21.68 -1.53
N ILE A 18 -7.15 22.09 -0.27
CA ILE A 18 -6.45 21.30 0.75
C ILE A 18 -7.19 19.99 1.02
N THR A 19 -8.51 20.06 1.25
CA THR A 19 -9.30 18.84 1.52
C THR A 19 -9.37 17.91 0.33
N GLY A 20 -9.55 18.44 -0.88
CA GLY A 20 -9.53 17.66 -2.12
C GLY A 20 -8.17 17.02 -2.40
N GLY A 21 -7.10 17.78 -2.22
CA GLY A 21 -5.73 17.29 -2.35
C GLY A 21 -5.39 16.20 -1.35
N LEU A 22 -5.80 16.38 -0.09
CA LEU A 22 -5.59 15.37 0.96
C LEU A 22 -6.43 14.11 0.69
N ALA A 23 -7.68 14.25 0.28
CA ALA A 23 -8.53 13.12 -0.08
C ALA A 23 -7.92 12.31 -1.24
N TRP A 24 -7.42 12.99 -2.28
CA TRP A 24 -6.73 12.31 -3.38
C TRP A 24 -5.44 11.62 -2.94
N LEU A 25 -4.66 12.24 -2.05
CA LEU A 25 -3.43 11.67 -1.52
C LEU A 25 -3.69 10.40 -0.69
N LEU A 26 -4.77 10.37 0.07
CA LEU A 26 -5.15 9.25 0.94
C LEU A 26 -6.00 8.18 0.22
N ASP A 27 -6.44 8.44 -1.02
CA ASP A 27 -7.25 7.47 -1.77
C ASP A 27 -6.43 6.22 -2.08
N SER A 28 -6.91 5.07 -1.62
CA SER A 28 -6.28 3.78 -1.87
C SER A 28 -6.57 3.30 -3.29
N PRO A 29 -5.67 2.52 -3.91
CA PRO A 29 -5.95 1.90 -5.21
C PRO A 29 -7.22 1.06 -5.15
N LYS A 30 -8.18 1.36 -6.01
CA LYS A 30 -9.46 0.64 -6.06
C LYS A 30 -9.28 -0.67 -6.83
N PRO A 31 -9.79 -1.79 -6.30
CA PRO A 31 -9.72 -3.05 -7.01
C PRO A 31 -10.57 -2.98 -8.29
N PRO A 32 -10.10 -3.58 -9.40
CA PRO A 32 -10.87 -3.66 -10.64
C PRO A 32 -12.14 -4.49 -10.46
N ALA A 33 -13.11 -4.30 -11.36
CA ALA A 33 -14.29 -5.15 -11.41
C ALA A 33 -13.85 -6.60 -11.68
N GLY A 34 -14.31 -7.54 -10.83
CA GLY A 34 -13.90 -8.95 -10.93
C GLY A 34 -12.60 -9.31 -10.21
N ALA A 35 -11.97 -8.37 -9.48
CA ALA A 35 -10.82 -8.69 -8.66
C ALA A 35 -11.09 -9.86 -7.71
N SER A 36 -10.13 -10.75 -7.56
CA SER A 36 -10.19 -11.87 -6.61
C SER A 36 -10.22 -11.35 -5.17
N HIS A 37 -10.59 -12.22 -4.22
CA HIS A 37 -10.59 -11.86 -2.79
C HIS A 37 -9.22 -11.38 -2.33
N VAL A 38 -8.15 -12.11 -2.65
CA VAL A 38 -6.79 -11.76 -2.27
C VAL A 38 -6.30 -10.46 -2.91
N GLU A 39 -6.68 -10.20 -4.16
CA GLU A 39 -6.33 -8.96 -4.84
C GLU A 39 -7.00 -7.74 -4.18
N ARG A 40 -8.27 -7.89 -3.77
CA ARG A 40 -8.96 -6.85 -2.98
C ARG A 40 -8.28 -6.60 -1.63
N LEU A 41 -7.88 -7.65 -0.91
CA LEU A 41 -7.13 -7.53 0.34
C LEU A 41 -5.79 -6.80 0.11
N TYR A 42 -5.04 -7.21 -0.91
CA TYR A 42 -3.75 -6.59 -1.21
C TYR A 42 -3.90 -5.10 -1.57
N LEU A 43 -4.81 -4.77 -2.48
CA LEU A 43 -5.02 -3.39 -2.92
C LEU A 43 -5.54 -2.50 -1.79
N GLY A 44 -6.41 -3.02 -0.91
CA GLY A 44 -6.97 -2.27 0.19
C GLY A 44 -6.02 -2.08 1.38
N LEU A 45 -5.16 -3.05 1.67
CA LEU A 45 -4.36 -3.06 2.90
C LEU A 45 -2.86 -2.82 2.66
N CYS A 46 -2.32 -3.24 1.53
CA CYS A 46 -0.89 -3.29 1.29
C CYS A 46 -0.42 -2.26 0.25
N ALA A 47 -1.22 -2.05 -0.81
CA ALA A 47 -0.80 -1.28 -1.98
C ALA A 47 -0.59 0.21 -1.70
N THR A 48 -1.23 0.79 -0.69
CA THR A 48 -1.02 2.19 -0.29
C THR A 48 0.46 2.47 0.02
N CYS A 49 1.13 1.53 0.68
CA CYS A 49 2.55 1.63 1.00
C CYS A 49 3.44 0.89 -0.01
N HIS A 50 3.07 -0.34 -0.38
CA HIS A 50 3.90 -1.21 -1.20
C HIS A 50 3.70 -1.04 -2.72
N GLY A 51 2.73 -0.23 -3.16
CA GLY A 51 2.35 -0.09 -4.56
C GLY A 51 1.50 -1.26 -5.07
N ALA A 52 0.68 -1.02 -6.08
CA ALA A 52 -0.15 -2.07 -6.66
C ALA A 52 0.66 -3.20 -7.32
N ASP A 53 1.87 -2.90 -7.77
CA ASP A 53 2.84 -3.81 -8.38
C ASP A 53 3.91 -4.34 -7.42
N GLY A 54 3.86 -3.99 -6.14
CA GLY A 54 4.81 -4.39 -5.12
C GLY A 54 6.18 -3.71 -5.20
N ARG A 55 6.33 -2.65 -6.01
CA ARG A 55 7.60 -1.92 -6.20
C ARG A 55 7.77 -0.73 -5.25
N GLY A 56 6.78 -0.46 -4.44
CA GLY A 56 6.71 0.68 -3.52
C GLY A 56 5.82 1.79 -4.05
N SER A 57 5.26 2.56 -3.13
CA SER A 57 4.40 3.71 -3.44
C SER A 57 5.12 5.02 -3.17
N TRP A 58 5.04 5.97 -4.11
CA TRP A 58 5.54 7.32 -3.93
C TRP A 58 4.84 8.04 -2.75
N ARG A 59 3.59 7.66 -2.46
CA ARG A 59 2.82 8.18 -1.32
C ARG A 59 3.48 7.82 0.01
N ALA A 60 3.96 6.59 0.15
CA ALA A 60 4.68 6.16 1.34
C ALA A 60 5.95 7.00 1.56
N ALA A 61 6.64 7.37 0.49
CA ALA A 61 7.83 8.22 0.57
C ALA A 61 7.53 9.63 1.11
N LEU A 62 6.34 10.20 0.82
CA LEU A 62 5.92 11.49 1.37
C LEU A 62 5.79 11.45 2.90
N PHE A 63 5.42 10.31 3.48
CA PHE A 63 5.32 10.11 4.92
C PHE A 63 6.61 9.56 5.54
N LEU A 64 7.74 9.64 4.81
CA LEU A 64 9.06 9.10 5.23
C LEU A 64 9.02 7.59 5.53
N ILE A 65 7.99 6.89 5.09
CA ILE A 65 7.87 5.44 5.20
C ILE A 65 8.60 4.83 4.00
N ARG A 66 9.55 3.94 4.27
CA ARG A 66 10.26 3.18 3.24
C ARG A 66 9.83 1.72 3.28
N PRO A 67 8.68 1.37 2.68
CA PRO A 67 8.25 -0.01 2.63
C PRO A 67 9.26 -0.82 1.80
N GLY A 68 9.53 -2.05 2.23
CA GLY A 68 10.33 -2.97 1.41
C GLY A 68 9.67 -3.18 0.05
N LYS A 69 10.47 -3.30 -0.99
CA LYS A 69 9.99 -3.62 -2.34
C LYS A 69 9.62 -5.10 -2.39
N LEU A 70 8.33 -5.40 -2.28
CA LEU A 70 7.82 -6.77 -2.22
C LEU A 70 8.19 -7.59 -3.46
N ALA A 71 8.18 -6.96 -4.64
CA ALA A 71 8.57 -7.60 -5.88
C ALA A 71 10.04 -8.05 -5.91
N GLU A 72 10.92 -7.40 -5.15
CA GLU A 72 12.33 -7.79 -5.00
C GLU A 72 12.50 -8.79 -3.84
N ALA A 73 11.83 -8.54 -2.72
CA ALA A 73 11.86 -9.41 -1.55
C ALA A 73 11.25 -10.80 -1.81
N ALA A 74 10.26 -10.89 -2.72
CA ALA A 74 9.66 -12.17 -3.12
C ALA A 74 10.64 -13.12 -3.81
N ARG A 75 11.75 -12.60 -4.36
CA ARG A 75 12.82 -13.37 -5.01
C ARG A 75 13.96 -13.74 -4.05
N GLY A 76 13.95 -13.19 -2.84
CA GLY A 76 14.96 -13.48 -1.83
C GLY A 76 14.74 -14.80 -1.12
N GLU A 77 15.73 -15.23 -0.33
CA GLU A 77 15.78 -16.53 0.37
C GLU A 77 14.83 -16.64 1.57
N HIS A 78 13.98 -15.62 1.84
CA HIS A 78 13.05 -15.68 2.95
C HIS A 78 11.98 -16.75 2.74
N THR A 79 11.78 -17.58 3.76
CA THR A 79 10.76 -18.62 3.75
C THR A 79 9.34 -18.04 3.71
N GLU A 80 8.39 -18.86 3.28
CA GLU A 80 6.96 -18.50 3.35
C GLU A 80 6.53 -18.19 4.78
N GLN A 81 7.01 -18.99 5.74
CA GLN A 81 6.72 -18.78 7.17
C GLN A 81 7.23 -17.42 7.66
N TYR A 82 8.43 -17.01 7.28
CA TYR A 82 8.97 -15.70 7.63
C TYR A 82 8.06 -14.56 7.11
N ARG A 83 7.58 -14.67 5.86
CA ARG A 83 6.66 -13.69 5.28
C ARG A 83 5.31 -13.68 5.98
N PHE A 84 4.80 -14.86 6.33
CA PHE A 84 3.58 -15.00 7.10
C PHE A 84 3.70 -14.30 8.47
N ASP A 85 4.79 -14.54 9.19
CA ASP A 85 5.02 -13.97 10.51
C ASP A 85 5.13 -12.44 10.46
N ILE A 86 5.77 -11.89 9.41
CA ILE A 86 5.83 -10.44 9.20
C ILE A 86 4.45 -9.84 8.94
N VAL A 87 3.64 -10.45 8.09
CA VAL A 87 2.29 -9.93 7.81
C VAL A 87 1.43 -10.04 9.06
N LYS A 88 1.51 -11.15 9.78
CA LYS A 88 0.73 -11.40 11.00
C LYS A 88 1.16 -10.50 12.15
N GLY A 89 2.46 -10.40 12.41
CA GLY A 89 3.03 -9.70 13.57
C GLY A 89 3.44 -8.25 13.32
N GLY A 90 3.45 -7.82 12.06
CA GLY A 90 3.92 -6.49 11.67
C GLY A 90 5.44 -6.37 11.60
N GLY A 91 5.90 -5.19 11.21
CA GLY A 91 7.33 -4.92 11.00
C GLY A 91 8.10 -4.44 12.23
N ALA A 92 7.43 -4.11 13.33
CA ALA A 92 8.08 -3.53 14.51
C ALA A 92 9.19 -4.41 15.11
N PRO A 93 9.04 -5.76 15.24
CA PRO A 93 10.10 -6.62 15.71
C PRO A 93 11.35 -6.64 14.82
N LEU A 94 11.21 -6.20 13.56
CA LEU A 94 12.29 -6.15 12.56
C LEU A 94 12.84 -4.73 12.38
N GLY A 95 12.56 -3.81 13.30
CA GLY A 95 12.96 -2.41 13.19
C GLY A 95 12.22 -1.61 12.11
N ARG A 96 11.05 -2.08 11.67
CA ARG A 96 10.21 -1.44 10.65
C ARG A 96 8.81 -1.12 11.20
N PRO A 97 8.69 -0.23 12.19
CA PRO A 97 7.43 0.02 12.91
C PRO A 97 6.30 0.59 12.01
N GLY A 98 6.62 1.07 10.82
CA GLY A 98 5.63 1.57 9.86
C GLY A 98 4.77 0.48 9.18
N MET A 99 5.12 -0.81 9.32
CA MET A 99 4.29 -1.91 8.83
C MET A 99 3.39 -2.43 9.96
N PRO A 100 2.06 -2.28 9.86
CA PRO A 100 1.13 -2.75 10.88
C PRO A 100 1.04 -4.28 10.94
N ALA A 101 0.60 -4.80 12.09
CA ALA A 101 0.27 -6.21 12.27
C ALA A 101 -1.17 -6.48 11.80
N PHE A 102 -1.36 -7.51 10.99
CA PHE A 102 -2.67 -7.87 10.44
C PHE A 102 -3.30 -9.09 11.11
N GLY A 103 -2.62 -9.75 12.05
CA GLY A 103 -3.10 -10.97 12.70
C GLY A 103 -4.38 -10.81 13.51
N ALA A 104 -4.76 -9.58 13.91
CA ALA A 104 -6.02 -9.31 14.60
C ALA A 104 -7.19 -9.06 13.63
N SER A 105 -6.92 -8.76 12.35
CA SER A 105 -7.92 -8.35 11.36
C SER A 105 -8.08 -9.33 10.19
N LEU A 106 -7.10 -10.19 9.96
CA LEU A 106 -7.11 -11.20 8.91
C LEU A 106 -7.00 -12.60 9.49
N SER A 107 -7.65 -13.56 8.85
CA SER A 107 -7.47 -14.98 9.15
C SER A 107 -6.08 -15.45 8.71
N ASP A 108 -5.61 -16.56 9.29
CA ASP A 108 -4.34 -17.17 8.88
C ASP A 108 -4.37 -17.61 7.41
N ASP A 109 -5.54 -18.03 6.89
CA ASP A 109 -5.73 -18.40 5.48
C ASP A 109 -5.63 -17.18 4.56
N ASP A 110 -6.22 -16.04 4.93
CA ASP A 110 -6.06 -14.80 4.19
C ASP A 110 -4.59 -14.35 4.13
N ILE A 111 -3.88 -14.46 5.26
CA ILE A 111 -2.47 -14.11 5.33
C ILE A 111 -1.64 -15.02 4.44
N ARG A 112 -1.86 -16.35 4.46
CA ARG A 112 -1.17 -17.30 3.56
C ARG A 112 -1.44 -16.99 2.11
N THR A 113 -2.70 -16.71 1.77
CA THR A 113 -3.10 -16.37 0.40
C THR A 113 -2.46 -15.06 -0.05
N LEU A 114 -2.37 -14.06 0.85
CA LEU A 114 -1.66 -12.81 0.58
C LEU A 114 -0.16 -13.03 0.34
N VAL A 115 0.49 -13.88 1.14
CA VAL A 115 1.91 -14.23 0.95
C VAL A 115 2.14 -14.87 -0.42
N ALA A 116 1.29 -15.81 -0.81
CA ALA A 116 1.36 -16.44 -2.15
C ALA A 116 1.13 -15.42 -3.29
N TYR A 117 0.19 -14.49 -3.11
CA TYR A 117 -0.06 -13.41 -4.07
C TYR A 117 1.15 -12.49 -4.23
N ILE A 118 1.79 -12.09 -3.12
CA ILE A 118 3.01 -11.28 -3.13
C ILE A 118 4.16 -11.96 -3.86
N GLN A 119 4.32 -13.27 -3.67
CA GLN A 119 5.31 -14.06 -4.42
C GLN A 119 5.04 -14.06 -5.93
N ASN A 120 3.76 -14.13 -6.33
CA ASN A 120 3.36 -14.01 -7.73
C ASN A 120 3.67 -12.64 -8.31
N LEU A 121 3.40 -11.54 -7.57
CA LEU A 121 3.78 -10.19 -8.00
C LEU A 121 5.29 -10.10 -8.28
N GLY A 122 6.13 -10.70 -7.45
CA GLY A 122 7.57 -10.75 -7.65
C GLY A 122 7.98 -11.48 -8.95
N ARG A 123 7.30 -12.59 -9.27
CA ARG A 123 7.54 -13.35 -10.51
C ARG A 123 7.11 -12.56 -11.75
N MET A 124 5.93 -11.97 -11.74
CA MET A 124 5.43 -11.14 -12.86
C MET A 124 6.31 -9.91 -13.09
N ALA A 125 6.78 -9.27 -12.03
CA ALA A 125 7.70 -8.14 -12.13
C ALA A 125 9.08 -8.54 -12.70
N ALA A 126 9.49 -9.78 -12.56
CA ALA A 126 10.71 -10.32 -13.15
C ALA A 126 10.54 -10.63 -14.64
N SER A 127 9.42 -11.25 -15.03
CA SER A 127 9.13 -11.60 -16.43
C SER A 127 8.92 -10.35 -17.31
N GLY A 128 8.29 -9.30 -16.80
CA GLY A 128 8.12 -8.04 -17.53
C GLY A 128 9.42 -7.25 -17.78
N ARG A 129 10.51 -7.56 -17.08
CA ARG A 129 11.85 -7.00 -17.33
C ARG A 129 12.67 -7.80 -18.34
N ALA A 130 12.32 -9.06 -18.57
CA ALA A 130 13.00 -9.90 -19.55
C ALA A 130 12.51 -9.68 -20.99
N GLY A 131 11.43 -8.90 -21.17
CA GLY A 131 10.81 -8.62 -22.46
C GLY A 131 10.94 -7.17 -22.93
N SER A 132 11.73 -6.35 -22.25
CA SER A 132 12.09 -4.96 -22.66
C SER A 132 13.60 -4.86 -22.85
#